data_67cfe9a42f31ac3ea2177006caa443f1
#
_entry.id   67cfe9a42f31ac3ea2177006caa443f1
#
_cell.length_a   1.000
_cell.length_b   1.000
_cell.length_c   1.000
_cell.angle_alpha   90.00
_cell.angle_beta   90.00
_cell.angle_gamma   90.00
#
_symmetry.space_group_name_H-M   'P 1'
#
loop_
_entity.id
_entity.type
_entity.pdbx_description
1 polymer ?
#
loop_
_entity_poly.entity_id
_entity_poly.type
_entity_poly.pdbx_seq_one_letter_code
_entity_poly.pdbx_strand_id
1 'polypeptide(L)'
;MPIDDTVALRDALTSSQAQVEALQAELDETNRGVLALYAELDTQAQQLRQATELKSRFLAYMSHEFRTPISSIRSLTRLLLDRVDGPLTDEQEKQINFIRTTSEEFADMVNDLLDLAKVEAGRIDVSPGWFELVDLFAALRGMFKPVLVNPDVQLIFEEPQGIAQLFTDDAKLSQILRNYISNALKFTAQGEVRVSAVTAPAASGVPGEDEITFSVADTGIGIAPEFHDAIFQDFIQIGSPIQKRLRGTGLGLSLSKRLAELLGGRVGLRSEPGVGSVFSVTLPLRLPGAAAEVPDA
;
A
#
# COMPACT_ATOMS: atom_id res chain seq x y z
N MET A 1 63.62 -54.66 -20.00
CA MET A 1 62.34 -54.26 -19.39
C MET A 1 62.22 -52.78 -19.00
N PRO A 2 62.41 -51.79 -19.92
CA PRO A 2 61.91 -50.45 -19.66
C PRO A 2 61.11 -49.87 -20.85
N ILE A 3 60.80 -50.59 -21.91
CA ILE A 3 60.12 -50.10 -23.12
C ILE A 3 58.58 -50.10 -22.94
N ASP A 4 58.05 -51.09 -22.18
CA ASP A 4 56.60 -51.27 -21.96
C ASP A 4 55.99 -50.16 -21.09
N ASP A 5 56.72 -49.65 -20.09
CA ASP A 5 56.25 -48.56 -19.19
C ASP A 5 56.13 -47.22 -19.93
N THR A 6 57.00 -46.97 -20.90
CA THR A 6 56.99 -45.71 -21.69
C THR A 6 55.83 -45.65 -22.70
N VAL A 7 55.39 -46.80 -23.23
CA VAL A 7 54.21 -46.88 -24.10
C VAL A 7 52.95 -46.70 -23.31
N ALA A 8 52.82 -47.35 -22.15
CA ALA A 8 51.66 -47.21 -21.26
C ALA A 8 51.51 -45.75 -20.76
N LEU A 9 52.62 -45.06 -20.42
CA LEU A 9 52.56 -43.63 -20.02
C LEU A 9 52.15 -42.73 -21.17
N ARG A 10 52.56 -43.04 -22.40
CA ARG A 10 52.23 -42.24 -23.59
C ARG A 10 50.74 -42.40 -23.94
N ASP A 11 50.21 -43.61 -23.83
CA ASP A 11 48.77 -43.87 -24.05
C ASP A 11 47.90 -43.23 -22.97
N ALA A 12 48.31 -43.24 -21.70
CA ALA A 12 47.65 -42.56 -20.59
C ALA A 12 47.65 -41.01 -20.79
N LEU A 13 48.79 -40.46 -21.26
CA LEU A 13 48.89 -39.01 -21.54
C LEU A 13 47.99 -38.61 -22.70
N THR A 14 47.92 -39.41 -23.78
CA THR A 14 47.02 -39.11 -24.93
C THR A 14 45.56 -39.22 -24.54
N SER A 15 45.20 -40.20 -23.71
CA SER A 15 43.83 -40.33 -23.18
C SER A 15 43.45 -39.14 -22.28
N SER A 16 44.38 -38.68 -21.42
CA SER A 16 44.17 -37.54 -20.56
C SER A 16 44.03 -36.22 -21.35
N GLN A 17 44.85 -36.07 -22.42
CA GLN A 17 44.73 -34.90 -23.30
C GLN A 17 43.38 -34.85 -24.03
N ALA A 18 42.93 -35.99 -24.58
CA ALA A 18 41.61 -36.08 -25.21
C ALA A 18 40.46 -35.79 -24.23
N GLN A 19 40.61 -36.19 -22.98
CA GLN A 19 39.62 -35.89 -21.93
C GLN A 19 39.60 -34.42 -21.57
N VAL A 20 40.73 -33.74 -21.49
CA VAL A 20 40.82 -32.28 -21.26
C VAL A 20 40.21 -31.49 -22.41
N GLU A 21 40.47 -31.87 -23.67
CA GLU A 21 39.88 -31.24 -24.84
C GLU A 21 38.37 -31.40 -24.90
N ALA A 22 37.84 -32.57 -24.54
CA ALA A 22 36.41 -32.83 -24.46
C ALA A 22 35.72 -31.98 -23.36
N LEU A 23 36.32 -31.88 -22.16
CA LEU A 23 35.87 -31.04 -21.09
C LEU A 23 35.91 -29.54 -21.41
N GLN A 24 36.96 -29.11 -22.13
CA GLN A 24 37.03 -27.72 -22.58
C GLN A 24 35.91 -27.39 -23.58
N ALA A 25 35.65 -28.27 -24.53
CA ALA A 25 34.57 -28.10 -25.50
C ALA A 25 33.17 -28.03 -24.81
N GLU A 26 32.94 -28.88 -23.83
CA GLU A 26 31.69 -28.88 -23.03
C GLU A 26 31.56 -27.62 -22.19
N LEU A 27 32.66 -27.13 -21.60
CA LEU A 27 32.71 -25.88 -20.86
C LEU A 27 32.41 -24.68 -21.76
N ASP A 28 32.98 -24.63 -22.96
CA ASP A 28 32.76 -23.57 -23.93
C ASP A 28 31.33 -23.57 -24.45
N GLU A 29 30.70 -24.73 -24.64
CA GLU A 29 29.30 -24.83 -25.02
C GLU A 29 28.38 -24.34 -23.90
N THR A 30 28.65 -24.77 -22.66
CA THR A 30 27.92 -24.34 -21.47
C THR A 30 28.03 -22.85 -21.28
N ASN A 31 29.23 -22.26 -21.38
CA ASN A 31 29.45 -20.82 -21.26
C ASN A 31 28.70 -20.02 -22.33
N ARG A 32 28.67 -20.51 -23.59
CA ARG A 32 27.87 -19.89 -24.65
C ARG A 32 26.38 -19.92 -24.34
N GLY A 33 25.87 -21.05 -23.83
CA GLY A 33 24.48 -21.18 -23.38
C GLY A 33 24.13 -20.21 -22.25
N VAL A 34 25.00 -20.08 -21.25
CA VAL A 34 24.83 -19.15 -20.13
C VAL A 34 24.83 -17.69 -20.63
N LEU A 35 25.75 -17.32 -21.50
CA LEU A 35 25.77 -15.96 -22.06
C LEU A 35 24.52 -15.62 -22.88
N ALA A 36 24.01 -16.59 -23.65
CA ALA A 36 22.77 -16.41 -24.40
C ALA A 36 21.55 -16.20 -23.46
N LEU A 37 21.47 -17.00 -22.37
CA LEU A 37 20.44 -16.82 -21.34
C LEU A 37 20.51 -15.48 -20.62
N TYR A 38 21.71 -15.00 -20.30
CA TYR A 38 21.90 -13.67 -19.72
C TYR A 38 21.44 -12.55 -20.66
N ALA A 39 21.74 -12.65 -21.95
CA ALA A 39 21.31 -11.68 -22.96
C ALA A 39 19.78 -11.66 -23.11
N GLU A 40 19.14 -12.83 -23.06
CA GLU A 40 17.68 -12.95 -23.09
C GLU A 40 17.04 -12.36 -21.83
N LEU A 41 17.57 -12.68 -20.65
CA LEU A 41 17.13 -12.13 -19.37
C LEU A 41 17.23 -10.60 -19.33
N ASP A 42 18.33 -10.03 -19.82
CA ASP A 42 18.50 -8.57 -19.88
C ASP A 42 17.47 -7.93 -20.81
N THR A 43 17.22 -8.57 -21.97
CA THR A 43 16.19 -8.11 -22.92
C THR A 43 14.80 -8.11 -22.30
N GLN A 44 14.42 -9.20 -21.61
CA GLN A 44 13.15 -9.31 -20.92
C GLN A 44 13.03 -8.28 -19.78
N ALA A 45 14.10 -8.09 -19.00
CA ALA A 45 14.14 -7.09 -17.94
C ALA A 45 13.95 -5.67 -18.48
N GLN A 46 14.58 -5.33 -19.61
CA GLN A 46 14.42 -4.03 -20.27
C GLN A 46 12.98 -3.84 -20.78
N GLN A 47 12.38 -4.85 -21.42
CA GLN A 47 10.99 -4.79 -21.87
C GLN A 47 10.01 -4.59 -20.72
N LEU A 48 10.21 -5.29 -19.61
CA LEU A 48 9.38 -5.15 -18.41
C LEU A 48 9.49 -3.75 -17.80
N ARG A 49 10.72 -3.20 -17.71
CA ARG A 49 10.94 -1.82 -17.24
C ARG A 49 10.25 -0.81 -18.14
N GLN A 50 10.38 -0.94 -19.45
CA GLN A 50 9.69 -0.04 -20.40
C GLN A 50 8.18 -0.12 -20.29
N ALA A 51 7.60 -1.32 -20.17
CA ALA A 51 6.16 -1.51 -19.99
C ALA A 51 5.67 -0.86 -18.67
N THR A 52 6.43 -1.01 -17.60
CA THR A 52 6.11 -0.41 -16.29
C THR A 52 6.20 1.12 -16.36
N GLU A 53 7.20 1.67 -17.06
CA GLU A 53 7.31 3.12 -17.28
C GLU A 53 6.15 3.69 -18.10
N LEU A 54 5.80 3.03 -19.20
CA LEU A 54 4.67 3.44 -20.03
C LEU A 54 3.36 3.39 -19.24
N LYS A 55 3.11 2.33 -18.46
CA LYS A 55 1.96 2.22 -17.55
C LYS A 55 1.90 3.39 -16.58
N SER A 56 3.04 3.72 -15.94
CA SER A 56 3.11 4.79 -14.96
C SER A 56 2.89 6.18 -15.58
N ARG A 57 3.50 6.45 -16.75
CA ARG A 57 3.29 7.71 -17.49
C ARG A 57 1.85 7.87 -17.94
N PHE A 58 1.25 6.79 -18.47
CA PHE A 58 -0.16 6.79 -18.89
C PHE A 58 -1.08 7.11 -17.72
N LEU A 59 -0.90 6.45 -16.58
CA LEU A 59 -1.72 6.69 -15.39
C LEU A 59 -1.53 8.11 -14.84
N ALA A 60 -0.30 8.65 -14.82
CA ALA A 60 -0.04 10.02 -14.42
C ALA A 60 -0.71 11.04 -15.34
N TYR A 61 -0.65 10.83 -16.65
CA TYR A 61 -1.34 11.65 -17.64
C TYR A 61 -2.85 11.60 -17.45
N MET A 62 -3.42 10.40 -17.37
CA MET A 62 -4.88 10.19 -17.18
C MET A 62 -5.40 10.84 -15.92
N SER A 63 -4.60 10.84 -14.83
CA SER A 63 -5.00 11.54 -13.61
C SER A 63 -5.14 13.05 -13.79
N HIS A 64 -4.19 13.65 -14.48
CA HIS A 64 -4.30 15.09 -14.77
C HIS A 64 -5.56 15.36 -15.60
N GLU A 65 -5.81 14.54 -16.62
CA GLU A 65 -6.98 14.67 -17.50
C GLU A 65 -8.32 14.42 -16.78
N PHE A 66 -8.33 13.56 -15.75
CA PHE A 66 -9.53 13.36 -14.94
C PHE A 66 -9.71 14.45 -13.87
N ARG A 67 -8.62 14.95 -13.28
CA ARG A 67 -8.69 15.97 -12.23
C ARG A 67 -9.36 17.26 -12.69
N THR A 68 -9.10 17.69 -13.91
CA THR A 68 -9.65 18.93 -14.47
C THR A 68 -11.19 18.91 -14.57
N PRO A 69 -11.83 17.94 -15.26
CA PRO A 69 -13.29 17.87 -15.34
C PRO A 69 -13.94 17.64 -13.95
N ILE A 70 -13.35 16.82 -13.10
CA ILE A 70 -13.85 16.59 -11.75
C ILE A 70 -13.85 17.90 -10.93
N SER A 71 -12.76 18.68 -10.99
CA SER A 71 -12.66 19.96 -10.31
C SER A 71 -13.71 20.95 -10.84
N SER A 72 -13.99 20.93 -12.14
CA SER A 72 -15.05 21.75 -12.74
C SER A 72 -16.44 21.34 -12.23
N ILE A 73 -16.73 20.04 -12.18
CA ILE A 73 -18.00 19.53 -11.63
C ILE A 73 -18.17 19.95 -10.15
N ARG A 74 -17.11 19.78 -9.34
CA ARG A 74 -17.13 20.20 -7.93
C ARG A 74 -17.36 21.70 -7.75
N SER A 75 -16.73 22.52 -8.59
CA SER A 75 -16.92 23.98 -8.55
C SER A 75 -18.35 24.35 -8.93
N LEU A 76 -18.91 23.76 -9.97
CA LEU A 76 -20.28 24.02 -10.40
C LEU A 76 -21.31 23.56 -9.36
N THR A 77 -21.15 22.36 -8.80
CA THR A 77 -22.03 21.86 -7.74
C THR A 77 -21.97 22.74 -6.49
N ARG A 78 -20.80 23.27 -6.15
CA ARG A 78 -20.65 24.22 -5.03
C ARG A 78 -21.39 25.53 -5.30
N LEU A 79 -21.21 26.15 -6.48
CA LEU A 79 -21.91 27.39 -6.83
C LEU A 79 -23.44 27.24 -6.76
N LEU A 80 -23.96 26.08 -7.22
CA LEU A 80 -25.38 25.78 -7.15
C LEU A 80 -25.84 25.61 -5.68
N LEU A 81 -25.09 24.89 -4.85
CA LEU A 81 -25.43 24.72 -3.42
C LEU A 81 -25.30 26.02 -2.62
N ASP A 82 -24.35 26.89 -2.97
CA ASP A 82 -24.21 28.24 -2.41
C ASP A 82 -25.34 29.19 -2.90
N ARG A 83 -26.22 28.71 -3.80
CA ARG A 83 -27.41 29.41 -4.34
C ARG A 83 -27.08 30.77 -4.99
N VAL A 84 -25.89 30.84 -5.65
CA VAL A 84 -25.40 32.06 -6.30
C VAL A 84 -26.36 32.54 -7.40
N ASP A 85 -26.96 31.58 -8.16
CA ASP A 85 -27.86 31.87 -9.29
C ASP A 85 -29.37 31.79 -8.90
N GLY A 86 -29.67 31.60 -7.61
CA GLY A 86 -31.05 31.57 -7.10
C GLY A 86 -31.34 30.34 -6.23
N PRO A 87 -32.57 30.24 -5.69
CA PRO A 87 -32.95 29.14 -4.81
C PRO A 87 -33.10 27.83 -5.56
N LEU A 88 -32.73 26.73 -4.92
CA LEU A 88 -32.93 25.38 -5.39
C LEU A 88 -34.23 24.79 -4.78
N THR A 89 -34.88 23.90 -5.52
CA THR A 89 -35.91 23.01 -4.95
C THR A 89 -35.22 21.91 -4.15
N ASP A 90 -35.93 21.31 -3.20
CA ASP A 90 -35.41 20.20 -2.36
C ASP A 90 -34.89 19.04 -3.23
N GLU A 91 -35.54 18.77 -4.34
CA GLU A 91 -35.12 17.69 -5.25
C GLU A 91 -33.85 18.05 -6.03
N GLN A 92 -33.72 19.30 -6.48
CA GLN A 92 -32.50 19.79 -7.11
C GLN A 92 -31.33 19.74 -6.14
N GLU A 93 -31.53 20.15 -4.89
CA GLU A 93 -30.49 20.10 -3.86
C GLU A 93 -30.02 18.66 -3.59
N LYS A 94 -30.92 17.70 -3.52
CA LYS A 94 -30.59 16.26 -3.41
C LYS A 94 -29.76 15.77 -4.60
N GLN A 95 -30.19 16.12 -5.83
CA GLN A 95 -29.47 15.73 -7.05
C GLN A 95 -28.07 16.33 -7.11
N ILE A 96 -27.92 17.63 -6.76
CA ILE A 96 -26.62 18.29 -6.77
C ILE A 96 -25.69 17.70 -5.69
N ASN A 97 -26.21 17.41 -4.51
CA ASN A 97 -25.45 16.74 -3.47
C ASN A 97 -24.99 15.34 -3.91
N PHE A 98 -25.84 14.58 -4.62
CA PHE A 98 -25.45 13.29 -5.18
C PHE A 98 -24.33 13.43 -6.22
N ILE A 99 -24.42 14.40 -7.13
CA ILE A 99 -23.36 14.68 -8.13
C ILE A 99 -22.05 15.07 -7.43
N ARG A 100 -22.11 15.92 -6.39
CA ARG A 100 -20.95 16.34 -5.61
C ARG A 100 -20.27 15.13 -4.97
N THR A 101 -21.02 14.32 -4.22
CA THR A 101 -20.48 13.13 -3.54
C THR A 101 -19.86 12.14 -4.54
N THR A 102 -20.54 11.85 -5.65
CA THR A 102 -20.02 10.95 -6.68
C THR A 102 -18.74 11.50 -7.33
N SER A 103 -18.64 12.82 -7.51
CA SER A 103 -17.44 13.46 -8.06
C SER A 103 -16.27 13.43 -7.07
N GLU A 104 -16.53 13.56 -5.76
CA GLU A 104 -15.52 13.40 -4.71
C GLU A 104 -15.01 11.95 -4.66
N GLU A 105 -15.90 10.96 -4.63
CA GLU A 105 -15.54 9.53 -4.69
C GLU A 105 -14.71 9.19 -5.93
N PHE A 106 -15.04 9.77 -7.10
CA PHE A 106 -14.29 9.54 -8.32
C PHE A 106 -12.90 10.19 -8.27
N ALA A 107 -12.77 11.39 -7.67
CA ALA A 107 -11.47 12.03 -7.45
C ALA A 107 -10.56 11.17 -6.57
N ASP A 108 -11.09 10.62 -5.48
CA ASP A 108 -10.35 9.76 -4.56
C ASP A 108 -9.90 8.47 -5.26
N MET A 109 -10.79 7.85 -6.07
CA MET A 109 -10.45 6.68 -6.87
C MET A 109 -9.29 6.92 -7.83
N VAL A 110 -9.30 8.05 -8.53
CA VAL A 110 -8.24 8.44 -9.47
C VAL A 110 -6.92 8.66 -8.73
N ASN A 111 -6.95 9.31 -7.55
CA ASN A 111 -5.76 9.52 -6.74
C ASN A 111 -5.20 8.20 -6.20
N ASP A 112 -6.06 7.30 -5.67
CA ASP A 112 -5.64 5.97 -5.19
C ASP A 112 -4.97 5.15 -6.31
N LEU A 113 -5.55 5.16 -7.53
CA LEU A 113 -5.00 4.46 -8.69
C LEU A 113 -3.60 4.97 -9.07
N LEU A 114 -3.42 6.30 -8.97
CA LEU A 114 -2.11 6.90 -9.23
C LEU A 114 -1.08 6.57 -8.18
N ASP A 115 -1.45 6.66 -6.90
CA ASP A 115 -0.54 6.35 -5.81
C ASP A 115 -0.13 4.87 -5.91
N LEU A 116 -1.08 3.99 -6.24
CA LEU A 116 -0.80 2.59 -6.52
C LEU A 116 0.24 2.42 -7.64
N ALA A 117 0.04 3.12 -8.77
CA ALA A 117 0.94 3.06 -9.91
C ALA A 117 2.34 3.60 -9.60
N LYS A 118 2.44 4.66 -8.76
CA LYS A 118 3.72 5.19 -8.31
C LYS A 118 4.45 4.22 -7.37
N VAL A 119 3.73 3.55 -6.45
CA VAL A 119 4.32 2.52 -5.57
C VAL A 119 4.85 1.37 -6.40
N GLU A 120 4.06 0.83 -7.36
CA GLU A 120 4.49 -0.26 -8.25
C GLU A 120 5.72 0.08 -9.08
N ALA A 121 5.86 1.35 -9.48
CA ALA A 121 7.02 1.82 -10.25
C ALA A 121 8.23 2.15 -9.36
N GLY A 122 8.13 2.02 -8.03
CA GLY A 122 9.19 2.43 -7.09
C GLY A 122 9.48 3.94 -7.12
N ARG A 123 8.48 4.75 -7.49
CA ARG A 123 8.60 6.22 -7.68
C ARG A 123 7.91 7.03 -6.58
N ILE A 124 7.55 6.38 -5.49
CA ILE A 124 7.08 7.11 -4.30
C ILE A 124 8.30 7.48 -3.46
N ASP A 125 8.50 8.79 -3.33
CA ASP A 125 9.45 9.32 -2.38
C ASP A 125 8.89 9.19 -0.96
N VAL A 126 9.67 8.63 -0.06
CA VAL A 126 9.39 8.60 1.37
C VAL A 126 10.11 9.78 2.00
N SER A 127 9.38 10.62 2.71
CA SER A 127 9.88 11.80 3.38
C SER A 127 9.80 11.61 4.91
N PRO A 128 10.73 10.85 5.51
CA PRO A 128 10.67 10.57 6.94
C PRO A 128 10.99 11.82 7.77
N GLY A 129 10.27 12.01 8.84
CA GLY A 129 10.47 13.08 9.81
C GLY A 129 10.04 12.63 11.21
N TRP A 130 10.49 13.37 12.24
CA TRP A 130 9.98 13.22 13.59
C TRP A 130 8.64 13.93 13.72
N PHE A 131 7.67 13.29 14.33
CA PHE A 131 6.37 13.90 14.66
C PHE A 131 5.78 13.28 15.93
N GLU A 132 4.93 14.05 16.59
CA GLU A 132 4.17 13.61 17.77
C GLU A 132 2.96 12.78 17.34
N LEU A 133 2.75 11.63 18.00
CA LEU A 133 1.57 10.79 17.73
C LEU A 133 0.27 11.48 18.11
N VAL A 134 0.30 12.34 19.14
CA VAL A 134 -0.84 13.13 19.57
C VAL A 134 -1.30 14.10 18.48
N ASP A 135 -0.34 14.72 17.76
CA ASP A 135 -0.66 15.64 16.65
C ASP A 135 -1.28 14.90 15.46
N LEU A 136 -0.76 13.72 15.12
CA LEU A 136 -1.35 12.86 14.09
C LEU A 136 -2.80 12.50 14.45
N PHE A 137 -3.05 12.07 15.68
CA PHE A 137 -4.40 11.71 16.13
C PHE A 137 -5.32 12.94 16.22
N ALA A 138 -4.81 14.10 16.60
CA ALA A 138 -5.56 15.35 16.60
C ALA A 138 -5.97 15.77 15.18
N ALA A 139 -5.05 15.68 14.22
CA ALA A 139 -5.32 15.96 12.80
C ALA A 139 -6.39 15.01 12.22
N LEU A 140 -6.26 13.70 12.47
CA LEU A 140 -7.24 12.71 12.04
C LEU A 140 -8.62 12.95 12.67
N ARG A 141 -8.67 13.21 13.98
CA ARG A 141 -9.92 13.56 14.69
C ARG A 141 -10.58 14.81 14.09
N GLY A 142 -9.79 15.84 13.81
CA GLY A 142 -10.28 17.08 13.19
C GLY A 142 -10.87 16.84 11.80
N MET A 143 -10.24 15.96 11.01
CA MET A 143 -10.67 15.61 9.65
C MET A 143 -12.00 14.82 9.65
N PHE A 144 -12.18 13.87 10.56
CA PHE A 144 -13.37 13.00 10.56
C PHE A 144 -14.55 13.58 11.35
N LYS A 145 -14.32 14.56 12.24
CA LYS A 145 -15.41 15.20 13.02
C LYS A 145 -16.55 15.75 12.16
N PRO A 146 -16.31 16.45 11.03
CA PRO A 146 -17.40 16.94 10.17
C PRO A 146 -18.09 15.83 9.36
N VAL A 147 -17.41 14.68 9.14
CA VAL A 147 -17.91 13.56 8.35
C VAL A 147 -18.78 12.61 9.20
N LEU A 148 -18.61 12.69 10.52
CA LEU A 148 -19.38 11.88 11.48
C LEU A 148 -20.81 12.44 11.61
N VAL A 149 -21.64 12.18 10.62
CA VAL A 149 -23.05 12.64 10.57
C VAL A 149 -23.97 11.70 11.32
N ASN A 150 -23.59 10.42 11.47
CA ASN A 150 -24.41 9.42 12.15
C ASN A 150 -24.22 9.51 13.67
N PRO A 151 -25.25 9.94 14.45
CA PRO A 151 -25.15 10.06 15.91
C PRO A 151 -25.04 8.70 16.62
N ASP A 152 -25.38 7.60 15.94
CA ASP A 152 -25.36 6.25 16.50
C ASP A 152 -23.96 5.61 16.43
N VAL A 153 -22.97 6.31 15.84
CA VAL A 153 -21.58 5.85 15.74
C VAL A 153 -20.66 6.79 16.49
N GLN A 154 -19.87 6.24 17.41
CA GLN A 154 -18.84 7.00 18.13
C GLN A 154 -17.46 6.77 17.50
N LEU A 155 -16.70 7.83 17.28
CA LEU A 155 -15.30 7.76 16.87
C LEU A 155 -14.40 8.13 18.04
N ILE A 156 -13.64 7.15 18.54
CA ILE A 156 -12.82 7.24 19.75
C ILE A 156 -11.35 7.15 19.35
N PHE A 157 -10.55 8.14 19.77
CA PHE A 157 -9.09 8.08 19.68
C PHE A 157 -8.52 7.89 21.08
N GLU A 158 -7.89 6.76 21.32
CA GLU A 158 -7.19 6.47 22.57
C GLU A 158 -5.85 7.20 22.61
N GLU A 159 -5.37 7.52 23.80
CA GLU A 159 -4.03 8.07 23.95
C GLU A 159 -2.98 7.03 23.52
N PRO A 160 -1.99 7.41 22.68
CA PRO A 160 -0.92 6.50 22.28
C PRO A 160 -0.16 5.96 23.50
N GLN A 161 0.12 4.66 23.49
CA GLN A 161 0.83 4.00 24.60
C GLN A 161 2.24 3.63 24.18
N GLY A 162 3.21 3.93 25.05
CA GLY A 162 4.61 3.53 24.94
C GLY A 162 5.54 4.63 24.49
N ILE A 163 5.28 5.32 23.39
CA ILE A 163 6.11 6.44 22.88
C ILE A 163 5.26 7.64 22.48
N ALA A 164 5.87 8.83 22.57
CA ALA A 164 5.24 10.07 22.12
C ALA A 164 5.54 10.38 20.65
N GLN A 165 6.75 10.09 20.18
CA GLN A 165 7.27 10.47 18.86
C GLN A 165 7.60 9.25 17.99
N LEU A 166 7.43 9.41 16.68
CA LEU A 166 7.75 8.40 15.67
C LEU A 166 8.60 9.03 14.56
N PHE A 167 9.58 8.29 14.03
CA PHE A 167 10.38 8.71 12.89
C PHE A 167 9.98 7.93 11.64
N THR A 168 9.03 8.46 10.88
CA THR A 168 8.55 7.89 9.62
C THR A 168 7.90 8.98 8.76
N ASP A 169 7.30 8.60 7.62
CA ASP A 169 6.51 9.51 6.78
C ASP A 169 5.07 9.61 7.35
N ASP A 170 4.79 10.71 8.03
CA ASP A 170 3.49 10.99 8.67
C ASP A 170 2.34 11.08 7.65
N ALA A 171 2.59 11.60 6.45
CA ALA A 171 1.58 11.73 5.41
C ALA A 171 1.11 10.36 4.91
N LYS A 172 2.04 9.42 4.70
CA LYS A 172 1.71 8.05 4.27
C LYS A 172 1.05 7.25 5.39
N LEU A 173 1.52 7.39 6.62
CA LEU A 173 0.84 6.78 7.78
C LEU A 173 -0.57 7.35 7.95
N SER A 174 -0.73 8.67 7.85
CA SER A 174 -2.04 9.32 7.86
C SER A 174 -2.96 8.79 6.75
N GLN A 175 -2.43 8.53 5.55
CA GLN A 175 -3.19 7.96 4.42
C GLN A 175 -3.70 6.55 4.75
N ILE A 176 -2.87 5.69 5.33
CA ILE A 176 -3.27 4.35 5.79
C ILE A 176 -4.40 4.44 6.84
N LEU A 177 -4.20 5.26 7.87
CA LEU A 177 -5.17 5.39 8.96
C LEU A 177 -6.49 5.99 8.48
N ARG A 178 -6.45 7.00 7.60
CA ARG A 178 -7.65 7.56 6.97
C ARG A 178 -8.46 6.52 6.22
N ASN A 179 -7.79 5.65 5.47
CA ASN A 179 -8.47 4.57 4.76
C ASN A 179 -9.14 3.59 5.74
N TYR A 180 -8.46 3.20 6.82
CA TYR A 180 -9.02 2.29 7.82
C TYR A 180 -10.21 2.93 8.56
N ILE A 181 -10.09 4.18 8.99
CA ILE A 181 -11.16 4.92 9.68
C ILE A 181 -12.36 5.12 8.75
N SER A 182 -12.13 5.51 7.49
CA SER A 182 -13.19 5.68 6.50
C SER A 182 -13.96 4.38 6.27
N ASN A 183 -13.24 3.25 6.13
CA ASN A 183 -13.87 1.93 5.99
C ASN A 183 -14.66 1.55 7.26
N ALA A 184 -14.09 1.74 8.44
CA ALA A 184 -14.75 1.46 9.71
C ALA A 184 -16.07 2.24 9.86
N LEU A 185 -16.05 3.56 9.62
CA LEU A 185 -17.23 4.41 9.67
C LEU A 185 -18.29 4.03 8.63
N LYS A 186 -17.84 3.61 7.43
CA LYS A 186 -18.72 3.19 6.35
C LYS A 186 -19.47 1.89 6.64
N PHE A 187 -18.81 0.94 7.32
CA PHE A 187 -19.36 -0.39 7.57
C PHE A 187 -19.93 -0.58 8.98
N THR A 188 -19.91 0.48 9.81
CA THR A 188 -20.53 0.52 11.14
C THR A 188 -21.80 1.34 11.09
N ALA A 189 -22.96 0.70 11.19
CA ALA A 189 -24.26 1.39 11.20
C ALA A 189 -24.58 1.99 12.57
N GLN A 190 -24.15 1.34 13.65
CA GLN A 190 -24.28 1.76 15.05
C GLN A 190 -23.16 1.16 15.89
N GLY A 191 -22.74 1.84 16.94
CA GLY A 191 -21.70 1.40 17.86
C GLY A 191 -20.48 2.30 17.86
N GLU A 192 -19.28 1.74 17.74
CA GLU A 192 -18.06 2.54 17.85
C GLU A 192 -16.98 2.17 16.84
N VAL A 193 -16.15 3.16 16.52
CA VAL A 193 -14.87 3.03 15.82
C VAL A 193 -13.79 3.54 16.76
N ARG A 194 -12.81 2.70 17.09
CA ARG A 194 -11.76 2.97 18.05
C ARG A 194 -10.39 2.95 17.37
N VAL A 195 -9.65 4.04 17.50
CA VAL A 195 -8.28 4.20 16.97
C VAL A 195 -7.31 4.17 18.13
N SER A 196 -6.32 3.29 18.08
CA SER A 196 -5.30 3.14 19.13
C SER A 196 -3.91 2.95 18.52
N ALA A 197 -2.87 3.22 19.31
CA ALA A 197 -1.48 2.98 18.97
C ALA A 197 -0.76 2.41 20.19
N VAL A 198 -0.08 1.27 20.02
CA VAL A 198 0.62 0.55 21.09
C VAL A 198 1.99 0.12 20.59
N THR A 199 3.03 0.40 21.38
CA THR A 199 4.38 -0.10 21.12
C THR A 199 4.57 -1.48 21.73
N ALA A 200 5.33 -2.30 21.03
CA ALA A 200 5.76 -3.61 21.51
C ALA A 200 7.20 -3.87 21.05
N PRO A 201 7.97 -4.70 21.80
CA PRO A 201 9.24 -5.21 21.30
C PRO A 201 9.04 -5.89 19.95
N ALA A 202 10.00 -5.70 19.05
CA ALA A 202 9.96 -6.36 17.74
C ALA A 202 9.90 -7.89 17.90
N ALA A 203 9.21 -8.54 16.97
CA ALA A 203 9.15 -10.00 16.93
C ALA A 203 10.53 -10.65 16.74
N SER A 204 11.53 -9.91 16.21
CA SER A 204 12.93 -10.31 16.09
C SER A 204 13.64 -10.49 17.46
N GLY A 205 13.12 -9.85 18.51
CA GLY A 205 13.76 -9.82 19.84
C GLY A 205 15.07 -9.03 19.88
N VAL A 206 15.42 -8.30 18.83
CA VAL A 206 16.64 -7.47 18.79
C VAL A 206 16.39 -6.15 19.53
N PRO A 207 17.21 -5.80 20.54
CA PRO A 207 17.06 -4.53 21.25
C PRO A 207 17.19 -3.33 20.29
N GLY A 208 16.23 -2.40 20.35
CA GLY A 208 16.21 -1.20 19.49
C GLY A 208 15.43 -1.35 18.18
N GLU A 209 14.89 -2.53 17.88
CA GLU A 209 13.97 -2.78 16.77
C GLU A 209 12.51 -2.79 17.23
N ASP A 210 12.16 -1.96 18.22
CA ASP A 210 10.79 -1.88 18.69
C ASP A 210 9.83 -1.43 17.58
N GLU A 211 8.61 -1.96 17.63
CA GLU A 211 7.57 -1.67 16.66
C GLU A 211 6.39 -0.95 17.31
N ILE A 212 5.68 -0.17 16.53
CA ILE A 212 4.40 0.41 16.92
C ILE A 212 3.30 -0.16 16.04
N THR A 213 2.20 -0.56 16.67
CA THR A 213 0.99 -1.02 15.96
C THR A 213 -0.12 -0.01 16.15
N PHE A 214 -0.58 0.56 15.05
CA PHE A 214 -1.79 1.34 14.97
C PHE A 214 -2.94 0.41 14.63
N SER A 215 -4.05 0.52 15.36
CA SER A 215 -5.24 -0.30 15.15
C SER A 215 -6.48 0.57 15.03
N VAL A 216 -7.34 0.21 14.08
CA VAL A 216 -8.68 0.76 13.91
C VAL A 216 -9.66 -0.39 14.09
N ALA A 217 -10.35 -0.40 15.22
CA ALA A 217 -11.34 -1.40 15.56
C ALA A 217 -12.75 -0.83 15.33
N ASP A 218 -13.62 -1.59 14.69
CA ASP A 218 -15.02 -1.26 14.45
C ASP A 218 -15.95 -2.34 14.99
N THR A 219 -17.17 -1.96 15.33
CA THR A 219 -18.27 -2.87 15.73
C THR A 219 -19.24 -3.08 14.56
N GLY A 220 -18.75 -3.05 13.34
CA GLY A 220 -19.54 -3.16 12.12
C GLY A 220 -19.91 -4.59 11.73
N ILE A 221 -20.21 -4.77 10.46
CA ILE A 221 -20.67 -6.05 9.91
C ILE A 221 -19.64 -7.18 9.94
N GLY A 222 -18.35 -6.88 10.11
CA GLY A 222 -17.26 -7.85 10.04
C GLY A 222 -17.06 -8.45 8.65
N ILE A 223 -16.03 -9.29 8.53
CA ILE A 223 -15.57 -9.89 7.29
C ILE A 223 -15.39 -11.39 7.49
N ALA A 224 -15.94 -12.18 6.57
CA ALA A 224 -15.81 -13.64 6.63
C ALA A 224 -14.35 -14.09 6.37
N PRO A 225 -13.86 -15.14 7.05
CA PRO A 225 -12.47 -15.58 6.99
C PRO A 225 -11.95 -15.85 5.57
N GLU A 226 -12.81 -16.33 4.67
CA GLU A 226 -12.47 -16.59 3.28
C GLU A 226 -12.03 -15.35 2.48
N PHE A 227 -12.35 -14.14 2.97
CA PHE A 227 -12.00 -12.88 2.32
C PHE A 227 -10.81 -12.16 2.96
N HIS A 228 -10.27 -12.64 4.09
CA HIS A 228 -9.23 -11.93 4.85
C HIS A 228 -7.98 -11.62 4.03
N ASP A 229 -7.54 -12.54 3.17
CA ASP A 229 -6.40 -12.32 2.30
C ASP A 229 -6.79 -11.57 1.03
N ALA A 230 -8.01 -11.82 0.52
CA ALA A 230 -8.47 -11.25 -0.74
C ALA A 230 -8.70 -9.73 -0.66
N ILE A 231 -9.14 -9.19 0.48
CA ILE A 231 -9.44 -7.75 0.62
C ILE A 231 -8.24 -6.83 0.47
N PHE A 232 -7.01 -7.36 0.58
CA PHE A 232 -5.78 -6.61 0.33
C PHE A 232 -5.29 -6.71 -1.12
N GLN A 233 -6.04 -7.37 -2.01
CA GLN A 233 -5.77 -7.40 -3.45
C GLN A 233 -6.46 -6.23 -4.15
N ASP A 234 -5.89 -5.81 -5.30
CA ASP A 234 -6.41 -4.68 -6.07
C ASP A 234 -7.81 -4.98 -6.61
N PHE A 235 -8.70 -3.98 -6.52
CA PHE A 235 -10.08 -4.01 -7.04
C PHE A 235 -11.00 -5.07 -6.41
N ILE A 236 -10.61 -5.72 -5.34
CA ILE A 236 -11.48 -6.69 -4.66
C ILE A 236 -12.53 -5.96 -3.81
N GLN A 237 -13.77 -6.35 -4.01
CA GLN A 237 -14.93 -5.91 -3.22
C GLN A 237 -15.74 -7.14 -2.84
N ILE A 238 -16.07 -7.25 -1.55
CA ILE A 238 -16.88 -8.36 -1.08
C ILE A 238 -18.34 -8.08 -1.45
N GLY A 239 -18.95 -9.01 -2.21
CA GLY A 239 -20.30 -8.86 -2.79
C GLY A 239 -21.45 -9.13 -1.84
N SER A 240 -21.51 -8.56 -0.63
CA SER A 240 -22.70 -8.68 0.23
C SER A 240 -23.81 -7.72 -0.21
N PRO A 241 -25.10 -8.04 -0.01
CA PRO A 241 -26.21 -7.15 -0.35
C PRO A 241 -26.14 -5.77 0.33
N ILE A 242 -25.56 -5.70 1.52
CA ILE A 242 -25.35 -4.46 2.29
C ILE A 242 -24.19 -3.67 1.66
N GLN A 243 -23.13 -4.33 1.25
CA GLN A 243 -21.93 -3.71 0.66
C GLN A 243 -22.17 -3.21 -0.77
N LYS A 244 -23.14 -3.79 -1.52
CA LYS A 244 -23.54 -3.27 -2.85
C LYS A 244 -24.10 -1.84 -2.80
N ARG A 245 -24.62 -1.39 -1.67
CA ARG A 245 -25.09 -0.02 -1.47
C ARG A 245 -23.97 0.95 -1.05
N LEU A 246 -22.88 0.41 -0.50
CA LEU A 246 -21.73 1.16 0.01
C LEU A 246 -20.59 1.02 -0.99
N ARG A 247 -20.64 1.79 -2.07
CA ARG A 247 -19.61 1.79 -3.12
C ARG A 247 -18.24 2.15 -2.56
N GLY A 248 -17.21 1.44 -3.00
CA GLY A 248 -15.81 1.74 -2.72
C GLY A 248 -14.98 1.48 -3.96
N THR A 249 -13.71 1.86 -3.97
CA THR A 249 -12.80 1.66 -5.10
C THR A 249 -12.23 0.25 -5.15
N GLY A 250 -12.11 -0.40 -3.99
CA GLY A 250 -11.38 -1.65 -3.82
C GLY A 250 -9.85 -1.46 -3.89
N LEU A 251 -9.37 -0.21 -3.86
CA LEU A 251 -7.94 0.12 -3.95
C LEU A 251 -7.35 0.54 -2.61
N GLY A 252 -8.14 1.07 -1.69
CA GLY A 252 -7.63 1.65 -0.46
C GLY A 252 -6.86 0.65 0.41
N LEU A 253 -7.35 -0.57 0.61
CA LEU A 253 -6.66 -1.58 1.44
C LEU A 253 -5.39 -2.11 0.78
N SER A 254 -5.38 -2.34 -0.52
CA SER A 254 -4.19 -2.76 -1.26
C SER A 254 -3.13 -1.65 -1.28
N LEU A 255 -3.52 -0.39 -1.45
CA LEU A 255 -2.63 0.76 -1.32
C LEU A 255 -2.08 0.88 0.11
N SER A 256 -2.93 0.72 1.14
CA SER A 256 -2.48 0.74 2.55
C SER A 256 -1.44 -0.32 2.84
N LYS A 257 -1.59 -1.54 2.30
CA LYS A 257 -0.60 -2.61 2.41
C LYS A 257 0.72 -2.21 1.78
N ARG A 258 0.72 -1.70 0.56
CA ARG A 258 1.94 -1.28 -0.15
C ARG A 258 2.63 -0.10 0.54
N LEU A 259 1.86 0.87 1.03
CA LEU A 259 2.42 1.98 1.82
C LEU A 259 3.04 1.48 3.13
N ALA A 260 2.41 0.54 3.82
CA ALA A 260 2.98 -0.06 5.03
C ALA A 260 4.31 -0.78 4.74
N GLU A 261 4.37 -1.58 3.67
CA GLU A 261 5.59 -2.25 3.20
C GLU A 261 6.69 -1.24 2.83
N LEU A 262 6.33 -0.12 2.18
CA LEU A 262 7.25 0.98 1.85
C LEU A 262 7.84 1.65 3.11
N LEU A 263 7.05 1.72 4.18
CA LEU A 263 7.47 2.22 5.50
C LEU A 263 8.18 1.14 6.36
N GLY A 264 8.54 -0.01 5.77
CA GLY A 264 9.24 -1.10 6.47
C GLY A 264 8.36 -1.89 7.42
N GLY A 265 7.04 -1.78 7.30
CA GLY A 265 6.06 -2.42 8.17
C GLY A 265 5.18 -3.45 7.50
N ARG A 266 4.08 -3.77 8.16
CA ARG A 266 3.09 -4.75 7.69
C ARG A 266 1.68 -4.37 8.11
N VAL A 267 0.69 -4.89 7.38
CA VAL A 267 -0.74 -4.76 7.73
C VAL A 267 -1.26 -6.04 8.37
N GLY A 268 -2.33 -5.92 9.15
CA GLY A 268 -3.04 -7.04 9.76
C GLY A 268 -4.54 -6.84 9.77
N LEU A 269 -5.28 -7.94 9.85
CA LEU A 269 -6.72 -7.99 10.01
C LEU A 269 -7.10 -9.03 11.04
N ARG A 270 -8.03 -8.67 11.93
CA ARG A 270 -8.83 -9.60 12.73
C ARG A 270 -10.29 -9.21 12.54
N SER A 271 -11.11 -10.14 12.12
CA SER A 271 -12.53 -9.83 11.87
C SER A 271 -13.39 -11.07 12.04
N GLU A 272 -14.60 -10.83 12.53
CA GLU A 272 -15.63 -11.86 12.70
C GLU A 272 -16.98 -11.29 12.21
N PRO A 273 -17.69 -12.02 11.33
CA PRO A 273 -19.00 -11.60 10.82
C PRO A 273 -20.00 -11.30 11.94
N GLY A 274 -20.60 -10.11 11.91
CA GLY A 274 -21.57 -9.65 12.88
C GLY A 274 -20.99 -9.12 14.20
N VAL A 275 -19.66 -9.18 14.39
CA VAL A 275 -18.96 -8.65 15.57
C VAL A 275 -18.22 -7.36 15.25
N GLY A 276 -17.50 -7.33 14.12
CA GLY A 276 -16.72 -6.19 13.68
C GLY A 276 -15.34 -6.57 13.12
N SER A 277 -14.50 -5.57 12.88
CA SER A 277 -13.16 -5.75 12.36
C SER A 277 -12.12 -4.93 13.11
N VAL A 278 -10.88 -5.41 13.12
CA VAL A 278 -9.71 -4.67 13.59
C VAL A 278 -8.68 -4.68 12.45
N PHE A 279 -8.54 -3.54 11.79
CA PHE A 279 -7.45 -3.31 10.85
C PHE A 279 -6.26 -2.75 11.58
N SER A 280 -5.07 -3.24 11.29
CA SER A 280 -3.84 -2.77 11.93
C SER A 280 -2.72 -2.55 10.93
N VAL A 281 -1.85 -1.60 11.27
CA VAL A 281 -0.57 -1.39 10.60
C VAL A 281 0.51 -1.36 11.67
N THR A 282 1.54 -2.19 11.50
CA THR A 282 2.70 -2.27 12.38
C THR A 282 3.90 -1.72 11.65
N LEU A 283 4.57 -0.74 12.25
CA LEU A 283 5.74 -0.05 11.69
C LEU A 283 6.91 -0.13 12.68
N PRO A 284 8.15 -0.11 12.19
CA PRO A 284 9.30 0.11 13.06
C PRO A 284 9.26 1.53 13.65
N LEU A 285 9.77 1.74 14.86
CA LEU A 285 9.83 3.07 15.49
C LEU A 285 10.69 4.06 14.70
N ARG A 286 11.62 3.54 13.89
CA ARG A 286 12.44 4.32 12.96
C ARG A 286 12.44 3.63 11.60
N LEU A 287 12.21 4.42 10.56
CA LEU A 287 12.27 3.92 9.20
C LEU A 287 13.68 3.37 8.90
N PRO A 288 13.83 2.11 8.46
CA PRO A 288 15.11 1.51 8.12
C PRO A 288 15.85 2.30 7.02
N GLY A 289 17.15 2.54 7.21
CA GLY A 289 17.99 3.20 6.21
C GLY A 289 17.89 4.73 6.13
N ALA A 290 17.01 5.37 6.90
CA ALA A 290 16.95 6.82 6.97
C ALA A 290 17.97 7.35 7.97
N ALA A 291 18.81 8.32 7.54
CA ALA A 291 19.73 9.04 8.43
C ALA A 291 18.88 9.94 9.36
N ALA A 292 18.70 9.52 10.59
CA ALA A 292 17.99 10.30 11.61
C ALA A 292 19.01 11.15 12.37
N GLU A 293 19.01 12.45 12.11
CA GLU A 293 19.51 13.39 13.13
C GLU A 293 18.51 13.36 14.28
N VAL A 294 18.97 12.92 15.45
CA VAL A 294 18.15 12.98 16.68
C VAL A 294 17.96 14.46 17.00
N PRO A 295 16.71 14.97 17.14
CA PRO A 295 16.53 16.32 17.66
C PRO A 295 17.21 16.41 19.02
N ASP A 296 18.09 17.40 19.21
CA ASP A 296 18.64 17.72 20.51
C ASP A 296 17.47 18.00 21.47
N ALA A 297 17.48 17.33 22.62
CA ALA A 297 16.44 17.35 23.64
C ALA A 297 16.40 18.71 24.37
#